data_3a67a3d0945879c4c6306c8a6434e776
#
_entry.id   3a67a3d0945879c4c6306c8a6434e776
#
_cell.length_a   1.000
_cell.length_b   1.000
_cell.length_c   1.000
_cell.angle_alpha   90.00
_cell.angle_beta   90.00
_cell.angle_gamma   90.00
#
_symmetry.space_group_name_H-M   'P 1'
#
loop_
_entity.id
_entity.type
_entity.pdbx_description
1 polymer ?
#
loop_
_entity_poly.entity_id
_entity_poly.type
_entity_poly.pdbx_seq_one_letter_code
_entity_poly.pdbx_strand_id
1 'polypeptide(L)'
;MEHIHIAIAANSNYIVPSTVLLQSIFEHNKENDICIYLLYLEGSLSEAETAGIARFTEGRGGRFRPLCIRPEQLADFPETRHGKAALLRLCLPAMLPEVDKILYLDGDIVVKDSLAELYATDLGDHYIAAGKDTCPVYHPERMPLLGIDREHWYFNSGVVLMNLKAFRGIDLPAIVSRYAAAHYDFIESPDQDALNFICAKRTVYLHPRYNMNYAVEKDVAAETWGADEVKAAKRNPAVIHYIGPVKPWSVRCTHPRRKDWWDCLERTPYAGYRAADDTAANRISTCMRIPLKAIENRFTLSGKRKLGKMLPGTLTRWVKKCLGK
;
A
#
# COMPACT_ATOMS: atom_id res chain seq x y z
N MET A 1 8.81 12.24 23.16
CA MET A 1 8.54 12.62 21.74
C MET A 1 9.39 11.72 20.87
N GLU A 2 8.78 10.82 20.11
CA GLU A 2 9.50 9.90 19.22
C GLU A 2 9.76 10.59 17.89
N HIS A 3 10.96 10.40 17.34
CA HIS A 3 11.35 10.95 16.05
C HIS A 3 11.02 9.92 14.96
N ILE A 4 10.03 10.21 14.11
CA ILE A 4 9.51 9.30 13.10
C ILE A 4 9.84 9.80 11.69
N HIS A 5 10.67 9.05 10.98
CA HIS A 5 10.94 9.27 9.56
C HIS A 5 9.91 8.55 8.70
N ILE A 6 9.20 9.28 7.85
CA ILE A 6 8.18 8.72 6.94
C ILE A 6 8.52 9.08 5.50
N ALA A 7 8.59 8.09 4.63
CA ALA A 7 8.74 8.26 3.19
C ALA A 7 7.42 8.01 2.47
N ILE A 8 7.08 8.87 1.52
CA ILE A 8 5.97 8.71 0.60
C ILE A 8 6.44 8.96 -0.82
N ALA A 9 5.83 8.31 -1.81
CA ALA A 9 6.12 8.57 -3.22
C ALA A 9 4.91 9.20 -3.91
N ALA A 10 5.14 10.25 -4.72
CA ALA A 10 4.07 10.92 -5.44
C ALA A 10 4.50 11.41 -6.84
N ASN A 11 3.51 11.62 -7.68
CA ASN A 11 3.54 12.43 -8.89
C ASN A 11 2.34 13.39 -8.85
N SER A 12 2.16 14.25 -9.87
CA SER A 12 1.07 15.24 -9.90
C SER A 12 -0.33 14.64 -9.68
N ASN A 13 -0.59 13.41 -10.13
CA ASN A 13 -1.89 12.74 -9.91
C ASN A 13 -2.11 12.32 -8.44
N TYR A 14 -1.04 12.24 -7.65
CA TYR A 14 -1.07 11.81 -6.25
C TYR A 14 -0.94 12.97 -5.25
N ILE A 15 -0.93 14.23 -5.68
CA ILE A 15 -0.86 15.39 -4.78
C ILE A 15 -2.03 15.41 -3.79
N VAL A 16 -3.26 15.27 -4.28
CA VAL A 16 -4.45 15.24 -3.42
C VAL A 16 -4.45 14.02 -2.50
N PRO A 17 -4.26 12.77 -2.98
CA PRO A 17 -4.13 11.61 -2.12
C PRO A 17 -3.02 11.74 -1.06
N SER A 18 -1.82 12.19 -1.46
CA SER A 18 -0.70 12.39 -0.52
C SER A 18 -1.02 13.43 0.55
N THR A 19 -1.75 14.50 0.20
CA THR A 19 -2.18 15.50 1.17
C THR A 19 -3.19 14.90 2.18
N VAL A 20 -4.10 14.03 1.73
CA VAL A 20 -5.00 13.28 2.62
C VAL A 20 -4.22 12.35 3.55
N LEU A 21 -3.24 11.62 3.04
CA LEU A 21 -2.35 10.80 3.86
C LEU A 21 -1.64 11.65 4.92
N LEU A 22 -0.99 12.76 4.53
CA LEU A 22 -0.30 13.66 5.45
C LEU A 22 -1.25 14.24 6.50
N GLN A 23 -2.46 14.67 6.11
CA GLN A 23 -3.49 15.13 7.05
C GLN A 23 -3.75 14.08 8.11
N SER A 24 -3.96 12.83 7.70
CA SER A 24 -4.25 11.74 8.63
C SER A 24 -3.06 11.39 9.54
N ILE A 25 -1.82 11.48 9.03
CA ILE A 25 -0.61 11.29 9.83
C ILE A 25 -0.56 12.33 10.95
N PHE A 26 -0.65 13.61 10.62
CA PHE A 26 -0.53 14.69 11.62
C PHE A 26 -1.69 14.73 12.61
N GLU A 27 -2.89 14.30 12.23
CA GLU A 27 -4.04 14.21 13.15
C GLU A 27 -3.81 13.20 14.28
N HIS A 28 -3.14 12.09 13.97
CA HIS A 28 -2.98 10.97 14.91
C HIS A 28 -1.58 10.86 15.52
N ASN A 29 -0.66 11.78 15.20
CA ASN A 29 0.72 11.74 15.67
C ASN A 29 1.22 13.09 16.21
N LYS A 30 0.37 13.84 16.87
CA LYS A 30 0.66 15.19 17.40
C LYS A 30 1.78 15.21 18.42
N GLU A 31 1.97 14.11 19.14
CA GLU A 31 2.99 13.97 20.19
C GLU A 31 4.34 13.51 19.63
N ASN A 32 4.45 13.30 18.32
CA ASN A 32 5.65 12.78 17.67
C ASN A 32 6.31 13.84 16.78
N ASP A 33 7.64 13.81 16.70
CA ASP A 33 8.42 14.64 15.77
C ASP A 33 8.48 13.94 14.41
N ILE A 34 7.68 14.40 13.45
CA ILE A 34 7.52 13.79 12.13
C ILE A 34 8.42 14.46 11.09
N CYS A 35 9.21 13.64 10.37
CA CYS A 35 9.95 14.07 9.19
C CYS A 35 9.42 13.34 7.96
N ILE A 36 8.89 14.10 7.00
CA ILE A 36 8.33 13.58 5.74
C ILE A 36 9.38 13.68 4.62
N TYR A 37 9.65 12.56 3.98
CA TYR A 37 10.48 12.43 2.78
C TYR A 37 9.59 12.18 1.58
N LEU A 38 9.53 13.12 0.64
CA LEU A 38 8.72 13.01 -0.57
C LEU A 38 9.61 12.53 -1.73
N LEU A 39 9.43 11.28 -2.15
CA LEU A 39 10.11 10.71 -3.32
C LEU A 39 9.32 11.04 -4.58
N TYR A 40 10.01 11.50 -5.60
CA TYR A 40 9.43 11.73 -6.92
C TYR A 40 10.48 11.67 -8.01
N LEU A 41 10.06 11.28 -9.22
CA LEU A 41 10.91 11.33 -10.40
C LEU A 41 11.07 12.78 -10.85
N GLU A 42 12.25 13.14 -11.32
CA GLU A 42 12.50 14.42 -11.95
C GLU A 42 11.46 14.68 -13.06
N GLY A 43 10.87 15.88 -13.05
CA GLY A 43 9.81 16.28 -13.97
C GLY A 43 8.40 15.70 -13.67
N SER A 44 8.24 14.81 -12.68
CA SER A 44 6.92 14.26 -12.31
C SER A 44 6.12 15.11 -11.33
N LEU A 45 6.76 16.09 -10.71
CA LEU A 45 6.16 17.14 -9.89
C LEU A 45 6.73 18.51 -10.29
N SER A 46 5.89 19.53 -10.29
CA SER A 46 6.31 20.91 -10.40
C SER A 46 6.86 21.45 -9.07
N GLU A 47 7.64 22.51 -9.14
CA GLU A 47 8.14 23.21 -7.92
C GLU A 47 6.96 23.71 -7.04
N ALA A 48 5.87 24.18 -7.67
CA ALA A 48 4.68 24.66 -6.96
C ALA A 48 3.99 23.53 -6.17
N GLU A 49 3.88 22.32 -6.75
CA GLU A 49 3.30 21.13 -6.10
C GLU A 49 4.18 20.68 -4.92
N THR A 50 5.50 20.57 -5.13
CA THR A 50 6.46 20.22 -4.09
C THR A 50 6.44 21.23 -2.93
N ALA A 51 6.46 22.54 -3.25
CA ALA A 51 6.34 23.61 -2.26
C ALA A 51 4.97 23.60 -1.54
N GLY A 52 3.91 23.15 -2.21
CA GLY A 52 2.58 22.96 -1.63
C GLY A 52 2.59 21.89 -0.53
N ILE A 53 3.19 20.74 -0.81
CA ILE A 53 3.35 19.65 0.18
C ILE A 53 4.27 20.09 1.34
N ALA A 54 5.36 20.82 1.04
CA ALA A 54 6.26 21.36 2.06
C ALA A 54 5.50 22.27 3.05
N ARG A 55 4.82 23.30 2.53
CA ARG A 55 4.00 24.22 3.36
C ARG A 55 2.93 23.50 4.17
N PHE A 56 2.30 22.48 3.57
CA PHE A 56 1.27 21.69 4.25
C PHE A 56 1.85 20.90 5.43
N THR A 57 3.02 20.29 5.25
CA THR A 57 3.75 19.52 6.27
C THR A 57 4.25 20.41 7.41
N GLU A 58 4.96 21.49 7.05
CA GLU A 58 5.57 22.44 7.99
C GLU A 58 4.51 23.19 8.80
N GLY A 59 3.40 23.57 8.16
CA GLY A 59 2.26 24.21 8.83
C GLY A 59 1.57 23.33 9.88
N ARG A 60 1.92 22.02 9.93
CA ARG A 60 1.48 21.06 10.96
C ARG A 60 2.58 20.67 11.95
N GLY A 61 3.70 21.39 11.93
CA GLY A 61 4.83 21.14 12.81
C GLY A 61 5.74 19.99 12.37
N GLY A 62 5.55 19.44 11.16
CA GLY A 62 6.43 18.42 10.60
C GLY A 62 7.64 19.04 9.90
N ARG A 63 8.68 18.23 9.69
CA ARG A 63 9.81 18.55 8.82
C ARG A 63 9.60 17.95 7.44
N PHE A 64 10.06 18.63 6.40
CA PHE A 64 9.90 18.19 5.03
C PHE A 64 11.23 18.10 4.29
N ARG A 65 11.45 17.00 3.56
CA ARG A 65 12.62 16.79 2.70
C ARG A 65 12.18 16.22 1.35
N PRO A 66 12.28 16.99 0.25
CA PRO A 66 12.03 16.46 -1.09
C PRO A 66 13.22 15.59 -1.54
N LEU A 67 12.92 14.43 -2.11
CA LEU A 67 13.88 13.50 -2.69
C LEU A 67 13.58 13.35 -4.18
N CYS A 68 14.13 14.26 -4.99
CA CYS A 68 14.06 14.19 -6.44
C CYS A 68 15.00 13.08 -6.93
N ILE A 69 14.45 12.09 -7.61
CA ILE A 69 15.19 10.96 -8.17
C ILE A 69 15.35 11.20 -9.66
N ARG A 70 16.59 11.29 -10.11
CA ARG A 70 16.92 11.46 -11.53
C ARG A 70 16.95 10.10 -12.24
N PRO A 71 16.64 10.04 -13.55
CA PRO A 71 16.65 8.81 -14.32
C PRO A 71 17.95 8.00 -14.18
N GLU A 72 19.11 8.69 -14.07
CA GLU A 72 20.42 8.06 -13.94
C GLU A 72 20.55 7.25 -12.64
N GLN A 73 19.90 7.68 -11.55
CA GLN A 73 19.91 6.96 -10.27
C GLN A 73 19.10 5.67 -10.33
N LEU A 74 18.29 5.50 -11.37
CA LEU A 74 17.54 4.27 -11.64
C LEU A 74 18.12 3.48 -12.82
N ALA A 75 19.28 3.90 -13.38
CA ALA A 75 19.85 3.27 -14.55
C ALA A 75 20.13 1.77 -14.34
N ASP A 76 20.61 1.40 -13.15
CA ASP A 76 20.93 0.02 -12.78
C ASP A 76 19.72 -0.84 -12.41
N PHE A 77 18.51 -0.22 -12.29
CA PHE A 77 17.28 -0.96 -12.08
C PHE A 77 16.62 -1.34 -13.41
N PRO A 78 15.98 -2.53 -13.48
CA PRO A 78 15.34 -3.00 -14.72
C PRO A 78 14.12 -2.14 -15.07
N GLU A 79 13.80 -2.09 -16.36
CA GLU A 79 12.49 -1.59 -16.81
C GLU A 79 11.39 -2.53 -16.33
N THR A 80 10.27 -1.96 -15.88
CA THR A 80 9.10 -2.71 -15.44
C THR A 80 7.86 -2.31 -16.23
N ARG A 81 6.84 -3.17 -16.27
CA ARG A 81 5.54 -2.84 -16.90
C ARG A 81 4.87 -1.60 -16.31
N HIS A 82 5.20 -1.24 -15.08
CA HIS A 82 4.65 -0.09 -14.37
C HIS A 82 5.62 1.11 -14.34
N GLY A 83 6.71 1.01 -15.12
CA GLY A 83 7.79 1.99 -15.14
C GLY A 83 8.65 1.95 -13.87
N LYS A 84 9.71 2.76 -13.85
CA LYS A 84 10.66 2.81 -12.72
C LYS A 84 10.11 3.50 -11.47
N ALA A 85 8.99 4.23 -11.57
CA ALA A 85 8.38 4.91 -10.43
C ALA A 85 8.01 3.97 -9.28
N ALA A 86 7.66 2.72 -9.58
CA ALA A 86 7.38 1.70 -8.57
C ALA A 86 8.62 1.34 -7.71
N LEU A 87 9.83 1.57 -8.24
CA LEU A 87 11.10 1.21 -7.59
C LEU A 87 11.70 2.34 -6.75
N LEU A 88 11.10 3.54 -6.70
CA LEU A 88 11.65 4.72 -6.01
C LEU A 88 12.03 4.44 -4.56
N ARG A 89 11.24 3.64 -3.84
CA ARG A 89 11.50 3.28 -2.44
C ARG A 89 12.83 2.52 -2.25
N LEU A 90 13.31 1.83 -3.28
CA LEU A 90 14.59 1.11 -3.25
C LEU A 90 15.80 2.04 -3.31
N CYS A 91 15.61 3.31 -3.67
CA CYS A 91 16.66 4.33 -3.64
C CYS A 91 16.90 4.90 -2.23
N LEU A 92 15.96 4.72 -1.29
CA LEU A 92 16.04 5.30 0.05
C LEU A 92 17.33 4.99 0.80
N PRO A 93 17.88 3.75 0.80
CA PRO A 93 19.11 3.44 1.51
C PRO A 93 20.32 4.25 1.05
N ALA A 94 20.41 4.52 -0.26
CA ALA A 94 21.50 5.30 -0.85
C ALA A 94 21.29 6.82 -0.67
N MET A 95 20.03 7.28 -0.72
CA MET A 95 19.70 8.71 -0.63
C MET A 95 19.72 9.25 0.80
N LEU A 96 19.58 8.40 1.80
CA LEU A 96 19.47 8.77 3.21
C LEU A 96 20.53 8.05 4.07
N PRO A 97 21.83 8.33 3.87
CA PRO A 97 22.89 7.64 4.60
C PRO A 97 22.84 7.89 6.12
N GLU A 98 22.25 9.02 6.55
CA GLU A 98 22.09 9.41 7.94
C GLU A 98 20.86 8.84 8.64
N VAL A 99 19.94 8.20 7.90
CA VAL A 99 18.71 7.61 8.44
C VAL A 99 18.83 6.10 8.48
N ASP A 100 18.79 5.52 9.66
CA ASP A 100 18.92 4.06 9.81
C ASP A 100 17.59 3.31 9.62
N LYS A 101 16.46 3.95 9.94
CA LYS A 101 15.12 3.35 9.86
C LYS A 101 14.10 4.36 9.33
N ILE A 102 13.23 3.92 8.41
CA ILE A 102 12.19 4.75 7.81
C ILE A 102 10.90 3.96 7.61
N LEU A 103 9.75 4.59 7.83
CA LEU A 103 8.45 4.03 7.50
C LEU A 103 8.03 4.52 6.12
N TYR A 104 7.95 3.61 5.14
CA TYR A 104 7.40 3.90 3.83
C TYR A 104 5.88 3.67 3.81
N LEU A 105 5.15 4.63 3.26
CA LEU A 105 3.69 4.57 3.10
C LEU A 105 3.30 4.91 1.66
N ASP A 106 2.44 4.08 1.06
CA ASP A 106 1.83 4.39 -0.24
C ASP A 106 0.85 5.57 -0.13
N GLY A 107 0.69 6.33 -1.22
CA GLY A 107 -0.15 7.55 -1.25
C GLY A 107 -1.66 7.31 -1.15
N ASP A 108 -2.12 6.06 -1.17
CA ASP A 108 -3.52 5.64 -1.06
C ASP A 108 -3.86 5.08 0.33
N ILE A 109 -3.35 5.73 1.36
CA ILE A 109 -3.49 5.34 2.76
C ILE A 109 -4.20 6.44 3.57
N VAL A 110 -4.92 6.03 4.61
CA VAL A 110 -5.39 6.89 5.71
C VAL A 110 -4.93 6.29 7.04
N VAL A 111 -4.22 7.09 7.82
CA VAL A 111 -3.80 6.75 9.19
C VAL A 111 -4.96 7.05 10.15
N LYS A 112 -5.22 6.13 11.10
CA LYS A 112 -6.33 6.20 12.05
C LYS A 112 -5.90 6.11 13.50
N ASP A 113 -4.59 5.89 13.74
CA ASP A 113 -4.01 5.79 15.08
C ASP A 113 -2.54 6.20 15.06
N SER A 114 -1.92 6.32 16.22
CA SER A 114 -0.49 6.64 16.31
C SER A 114 0.38 5.63 15.57
N LEU A 115 1.39 6.13 14.87
CA LEU A 115 2.40 5.32 14.19
C LEU A 115 3.60 4.99 15.09
N ALA A 116 3.64 5.51 16.32
CA ALA A 116 4.78 5.34 17.23
C ALA A 116 5.08 3.87 17.53
N GLU A 117 4.06 3.07 17.87
CA GLU A 117 4.21 1.63 18.13
C GLU A 117 4.70 0.88 16.89
N LEU A 118 4.16 1.18 15.71
CA LEU A 118 4.62 0.62 14.45
C LEU A 118 6.09 0.98 14.20
N TYR A 119 6.44 2.25 14.37
CA TYR A 119 7.80 2.72 14.16
C TYR A 119 8.79 2.18 15.18
N ALA A 120 8.35 1.91 16.43
CA ALA A 120 9.15 1.29 17.48
C ALA A 120 9.42 -0.21 17.27
N THR A 121 8.79 -0.85 16.27
CA THR A 121 9.04 -2.26 15.96
C THR A 121 10.54 -2.52 15.84
N ASP A 122 11.03 -3.48 16.62
CA ASP A 122 12.42 -3.93 16.55
C ASP A 122 12.63 -4.77 15.28
N LEU A 123 13.53 -4.33 14.44
CA LEU A 123 13.89 -5.03 13.20
C LEU A 123 15.04 -6.01 13.40
N GLY A 124 15.84 -5.89 14.46
CA GLY A 124 17.03 -6.71 14.65
C GLY A 124 17.85 -6.79 13.36
N ASP A 125 18.12 -8.01 12.89
CA ASP A 125 18.82 -8.29 11.64
C ASP A 125 17.90 -8.32 10.39
N HIS A 126 16.58 -8.08 10.56
CA HIS A 126 15.63 -8.08 9.44
C HIS A 126 15.76 -6.81 8.61
N TYR A 127 15.45 -6.94 7.32
CA TYR A 127 15.44 -5.81 6.40
C TYR A 127 14.22 -4.93 6.57
N ILE A 128 13.07 -5.55 6.88
CA ILE A 128 11.80 -4.83 6.94
C ILE A 128 10.86 -5.39 8.03
N ALA A 129 9.86 -4.56 8.40
CA ALA A 129 8.60 -5.06 8.95
C ALA A 129 7.46 -4.65 8.02
N ALA A 130 6.56 -5.61 7.69
CA ALA A 130 5.45 -5.41 6.77
C ALA A 130 4.26 -6.32 7.09
N GLY A 131 3.06 -5.92 6.65
CA GLY A 131 1.86 -6.74 6.78
C GLY A 131 1.83 -7.88 5.76
N LYS A 132 1.40 -9.07 6.16
CA LYS A 132 1.16 -10.18 5.23
C LYS A 132 0.19 -9.78 4.12
N ASP A 133 0.26 -10.46 2.98
CA ASP A 133 -0.67 -10.32 1.85
C ASP A 133 -1.41 -11.64 1.61
N THR A 134 -2.57 -11.57 0.98
CA THR A 134 -3.36 -12.77 0.62
C THR A 134 -2.88 -13.48 -0.65
N CYS A 135 -1.82 -12.97 -1.30
CA CYS A 135 -1.27 -13.56 -2.51
C CYS A 135 -1.00 -15.08 -2.38
N PRO A 136 -0.39 -15.59 -1.28
CA PRO A 136 -0.17 -17.03 -1.13
C PRO A 136 -1.45 -17.87 -1.12
N VAL A 137 -2.58 -17.31 -0.70
CA VAL A 137 -3.87 -18.00 -0.67
C VAL A 137 -4.46 -18.13 -2.08
N TYR A 138 -4.26 -17.12 -2.93
CA TYR A 138 -4.81 -17.08 -4.29
C TYR A 138 -3.84 -17.61 -5.34
N HIS A 139 -2.54 -17.45 -5.13
CA HIS A 139 -1.43 -17.72 -6.07
C HIS A 139 -0.29 -18.46 -5.39
N PRO A 140 -0.52 -19.65 -4.81
CA PRO A 140 0.52 -20.40 -4.08
C PRO A 140 1.69 -20.81 -4.99
N GLU A 141 1.45 -20.94 -6.30
CA GLU A 141 2.47 -21.27 -7.31
C GLU A 141 3.56 -20.20 -7.46
N ARG A 142 3.30 -18.95 -7.03
CA ARG A 142 4.27 -17.86 -7.09
C ARG A 142 5.31 -17.91 -5.96
N MET A 143 4.97 -18.54 -4.84
CA MET A 143 5.81 -18.50 -3.64
C MET A 143 7.21 -19.11 -3.86
N PRO A 144 7.37 -20.26 -4.52
CA PRO A 144 8.70 -20.81 -4.81
C PRO A 144 9.55 -19.90 -5.70
N LEU A 145 8.92 -19.16 -6.64
CA LEU A 145 9.63 -18.24 -7.55
C LEU A 145 10.23 -17.04 -6.79
N LEU A 146 9.63 -16.69 -5.66
CA LEU A 146 10.06 -15.59 -4.78
C LEU A 146 10.98 -16.07 -3.65
N GLY A 147 11.36 -17.36 -3.64
CA GLY A 147 12.14 -17.95 -2.56
C GLY A 147 11.40 -18.01 -1.22
N ILE A 148 10.06 -17.91 -1.26
CA ILE A 148 9.19 -17.97 -0.09
C ILE A 148 8.84 -19.43 0.15
N ASP A 149 9.30 -19.96 1.29
CA ASP A 149 8.97 -21.29 1.77
C ASP A 149 7.75 -21.30 2.70
N ARG A 150 7.47 -22.43 3.30
CA ARG A 150 6.27 -22.59 4.18
C ARG A 150 6.38 -21.83 5.51
N GLU A 151 7.55 -21.41 5.91
CA GLU A 151 7.81 -20.67 7.15
C GLU A 151 7.70 -19.17 6.97
N HIS A 152 7.71 -18.70 5.71
CA HIS A 152 7.68 -17.29 5.35
C HIS A 152 6.40 -16.95 4.57
N TRP A 153 6.04 -15.67 4.56
CA TRP A 153 4.83 -15.18 3.93
C TRP A 153 5.13 -14.04 2.96
N TYR A 154 4.39 -14.01 1.87
CA TYR A 154 4.40 -12.85 0.99
C TYR A 154 3.76 -11.65 1.70
N PHE A 155 4.40 -10.48 1.65
CA PHE A 155 3.93 -9.27 2.31
C PHE A 155 3.49 -8.20 1.30
N ASN A 156 2.60 -7.29 1.75
CA ASN A 156 2.21 -6.11 1.00
C ASN A 156 3.20 -4.97 1.21
N SER A 157 3.65 -4.33 0.13
CA SER A 157 4.71 -3.31 0.14
C SER A 157 4.23 -1.89 0.42
N GLY A 158 2.93 -1.64 0.60
CA GLY A 158 2.40 -0.28 0.77
C GLY A 158 2.56 0.31 2.17
N VAL A 159 2.84 -0.54 3.18
CA VAL A 159 3.22 -0.14 4.54
C VAL A 159 4.44 -0.95 4.93
N VAL A 160 5.61 -0.32 4.92
CA VAL A 160 6.88 -1.01 5.18
C VAL A 160 7.77 -0.19 6.09
N LEU A 161 8.10 -0.72 7.26
CA LEU A 161 9.19 -0.18 8.07
C LEU A 161 10.50 -0.77 7.55
N MET A 162 11.40 0.06 7.05
CA MET A 162 12.63 -0.34 6.38
C MET A 162 13.85 -0.09 7.27
N ASN A 163 14.72 -1.09 7.41
CA ASN A 163 16.04 -0.99 8.01
C ASN A 163 17.03 -0.52 6.93
N LEU A 164 17.16 0.79 6.73
CA LEU A 164 18.04 1.34 5.70
C LEU A 164 19.50 0.99 5.94
N LYS A 165 19.92 0.90 7.22
CA LYS A 165 21.27 0.48 7.59
C LYS A 165 21.59 -0.93 7.07
N ALA A 166 20.66 -1.87 7.23
CA ALA A 166 20.85 -3.23 6.73
C ALA A 166 20.85 -3.27 5.19
N PHE A 167 19.98 -2.50 4.55
CA PHE A 167 19.92 -2.41 3.08
C PHE A 167 21.19 -1.82 2.45
N ARG A 168 21.90 -0.91 3.14
CA ARG A 168 23.18 -0.37 2.64
C ARG A 168 24.29 -1.43 2.55
N GLY A 169 24.11 -2.57 3.22
CA GLY A 169 25.05 -3.70 3.16
C GLY A 169 24.89 -4.63 1.95
N ILE A 170 23.92 -4.36 1.04
CA ILE A 170 23.66 -5.20 -0.13
C ILE A 170 23.54 -4.36 -1.40
N ASP A 171 23.86 -4.98 -2.54
CA ASP A 171 23.71 -4.38 -3.87
C ASP A 171 22.28 -4.57 -4.37
N LEU A 172 21.38 -3.65 -3.95
CA LEU A 172 19.95 -3.68 -4.31
C LEU A 172 19.72 -3.69 -5.83
N PRO A 173 20.35 -2.81 -6.65
CA PRO A 173 20.17 -2.82 -8.09
C PRO A 173 20.53 -4.16 -8.71
N ALA A 174 21.69 -4.75 -8.36
CA ALA A 174 22.12 -6.03 -8.90
C ALA A 174 21.18 -7.18 -8.52
N ILE A 175 20.63 -7.17 -7.27
CA ILE A 175 19.69 -8.20 -6.84
C ILE A 175 18.37 -8.07 -7.59
N VAL A 176 17.81 -6.85 -7.72
CA VAL A 176 16.56 -6.59 -8.44
C VAL A 176 16.71 -6.92 -9.93
N SER A 177 17.85 -6.58 -10.56
CA SER A 177 18.12 -6.90 -11.96
C SER A 177 18.20 -8.40 -12.20
N ARG A 178 18.86 -9.16 -11.32
CA ARG A 178 18.88 -10.63 -11.40
C ARG A 178 17.49 -11.23 -11.24
N TYR A 179 16.71 -10.72 -10.31
CA TYR A 179 15.32 -11.14 -10.11
C TYR A 179 14.48 -10.88 -11.37
N ALA A 180 14.54 -9.67 -11.91
CA ALA A 180 13.80 -9.29 -13.10
C ALA A 180 14.18 -10.13 -14.32
N ALA A 181 15.47 -10.39 -14.54
CA ALA A 181 15.95 -11.22 -15.64
C ALA A 181 15.46 -12.68 -15.54
N ALA A 182 15.38 -13.23 -14.32
CA ALA A 182 14.96 -14.61 -14.09
C ALA A 182 13.42 -14.80 -14.14
N HIS A 183 12.65 -13.74 -13.88
CA HIS A 183 11.20 -13.85 -13.65
C HIS A 183 10.37 -12.84 -14.44
N TYR A 184 10.89 -12.29 -15.54
CA TYR A 184 10.24 -11.21 -16.32
C TYR A 184 8.77 -11.50 -16.68
N ASP A 185 8.45 -12.74 -17.04
CA ASP A 185 7.11 -13.15 -17.45
C ASP A 185 6.12 -13.29 -16.28
N PHE A 186 6.61 -13.35 -15.04
CA PHE A 186 5.82 -13.61 -13.83
C PHE A 186 5.67 -12.38 -12.92
N ILE A 187 6.35 -11.27 -13.24
CA ILE A 187 6.29 -10.05 -12.44
C ILE A 187 4.95 -9.36 -12.64
N GLU A 188 4.11 -9.36 -11.60
CA GLU A 188 2.82 -8.64 -11.59
C GLU A 188 2.93 -7.30 -10.87
N SER A 189 3.66 -7.27 -9.76
CA SER A 189 3.88 -6.09 -8.91
C SER A 189 5.38 -5.89 -8.72
N PRO A 190 6.06 -5.20 -9.65
CA PRO A 190 7.53 -5.21 -9.75
C PRO A 190 8.26 -4.84 -8.47
N ASP A 191 7.79 -3.83 -7.75
CA ASP A 191 8.36 -3.36 -6.49
C ASP A 191 8.06 -4.31 -5.32
N GLN A 192 6.81 -4.78 -5.22
CA GLN A 192 6.39 -5.71 -4.18
C GLN A 192 7.04 -7.08 -4.37
N ASP A 193 7.07 -7.60 -5.60
CA ASP A 193 7.69 -8.88 -5.91
C ASP A 193 9.21 -8.83 -5.66
N ALA A 194 9.89 -7.75 -6.08
CA ALA A 194 11.32 -7.56 -5.84
C ALA A 194 11.64 -7.49 -4.33
N LEU A 195 10.87 -6.71 -3.57
CA LEU A 195 11.05 -6.63 -2.12
C LEU A 195 10.80 -7.99 -1.45
N ASN A 196 9.76 -8.71 -1.85
CA ASN A 196 9.48 -10.05 -1.33
C ASN A 196 10.62 -11.03 -1.64
N PHE A 197 11.18 -10.98 -2.85
CA PHE A 197 12.35 -11.79 -3.21
C PHE A 197 13.59 -11.48 -2.34
N ILE A 198 13.86 -10.18 -2.11
CA ILE A 198 15.01 -9.73 -1.32
C ILE A 198 14.83 -10.06 0.16
N CYS A 199 13.62 -9.86 0.68
CA CYS A 199 13.35 -9.84 2.12
C CYS A 199 12.68 -11.11 2.64
N ALA A 200 12.39 -12.13 1.80
CA ALA A 200 11.56 -13.29 2.15
C ALA A 200 11.90 -13.91 3.52
N LYS A 201 13.19 -14.05 3.84
CA LYS A 201 13.67 -14.64 5.12
C LYS A 201 14.09 -13.60 6.15
N ARG A 202 13.86 -12.31 5.87
CA ARG A 202 14.28 -11.17 6.70
C ARG A 202 13.16 -10.15 6.87
N THR A 203 11.94 -10.65 7.14
CA THR A 203 10.74 -9.83 7.34
C THR A 203 10.16 -10.10 8.72
N VAL A 204 9.92 -9.04 9.49
CA VAL A 204 9.06 -9.05 10.67
C VAL A 204 7.61 -8.84 10.21
N TYR A 205 6.69 -9.75 10.57
CA TYR A 205 5.29 -9.60 10.16
C TYR A 205 4.50 -8.76 11.16
N LEU A 206 3.95 -7.66 10.65
CA LEU A 206 3.13 -6.73 11.41
C LEU A 206 1.70 -7.28 11.61
N HIS A 207 1.07 -6.86 12.70
CA HIS A 207 -0.36 -7.09 12.92
C HIS A 207 -1.18 -6.43 11.78
N PRO A 208 -2.26 -7.08 11.26
CA PRO A 208 -3.03 -6.58 10.13
C PRO A 208 -3.67 -5.19 10.34
N ARG A 209 -3.77 -4.69 11.58
CA ARG A 209 -4.22 -3.31 11.88
C ARG A 209 -3.35 -2.23 11.23
N TYR A 210 -2.06 -2.53 10.96
CA TYR A 210 -1.11 -1.59 10.37
C TYR A 210 -1.10 -1.61 8.83
N ASN A 211 -1.85 -2.52 8.21
CA ASN A 211 -2.07 -2.52 6.76
C ASN A 211 -3.46 -3.08 6.47
N MET A 212 -4.48 -2.39 7.00
CA MET A 212 -5.88 -2.77 6.89
C MET A 212 -6.38 -2.49 5.47
N ASN A 213 -6.18 -3.45 4.59
CA ASN A 213 -6.59 -3.36 3.19
C ASN A 213 -7.88 -4.15 2.92
N TYR A 214 -8.36 -4.09 1.67
CA TYR A 214 -9.61 -4.75 1.29
C TYR A 214 -9.59 -6.28 1.47
N ALA A 215 -8.40 -6.92 1.44
CA ALA A 215 -8.29 -8.36 1.68
C ALA A 215 -8.59 -8.71 3.15
N VAL A 216 -8.18 -7.85 4.11
CA VAL A 216 -8.50 -8.03 5.55
C VAL A 216 -9.99 -7.90 5.81
N GLU A 217 -10.73 -7.14 4.98
CA GLU A 217 -12.19 -7.03 5.10
C GLU A 217 -12.94 -8.30 4.66
N LYS A 218 -12.30 -9.17 3.88
CA LYS A 218 -12.90 -10.41 3.39
C LYS A 218 -12.81 -11.54 4.43
N ASP A 219 -13.69 -12.52 4.33
CA ASP A 219 -13.68 -13.70 5.20
C ASP A 219 -12.40 -14.56 5.05
N VAL A 220 -11.78 -14.55 3.86
CA VAL A 220 -10.51 -15.24 3.59
C VAL A 220 -9.33 -14.71 4.42
N ALA A 221 -9.46 -13.53 4.99
CA ALA A 221 -8.41 -12.93 5.80
C ALA A 221 -7.99 -13.81 6.99
N ALA A 222 -8.95 -14.58 7.56
CA ALA A 222 -8.67 -15.48 8.67
C ALA A 222 -7.66 -16.60 8.31
N GLU A 223 -7.53 -16.96 7.02
CA GLU A 223 -6.55 -17.93 6.52
C GLU A 223 -5.11 -17.36 6.52
N THR A 224 -4.99 -16.04 6.43
CA THR A 224 -3.70 -15.34 6.38
C THR A 224 -3.22 -14.87 7.76
N TRP A 225 -4.13 -14.33 8.58
CA TRP A 225 -3.78 -13.66 9.85
C TRP A 225 -4.37 -14.32 11.10
N GLY A 226 -5.32 -15.25 10.95
CA GLY A 226 -6.10 -15.75 12.07
C GLY A 226 -7.34 -14.88 12.35
N ALA A 227 -8.38 -15.53 12.90
CA ALA A 227 -9.70 -14.89 13.06
C ALA A 227 -9.69 -13.75 14.09
N ASP A 228 -8.95 -13.92 15.19
CA ASP A 228 -8.91 -12.93 16.28
C ASP A 228 -8.12 -11.69 15.88
N GLU A 229 -6.99 -11.83 15.19
CA GLU A 229 -6.21 -10.70 14.67
C GLU A 229 -7.01 -9.90 13.63
N VAL A 230 -7.71 -10.58 12.71
CA VAL A 230 -8.60 -9.94 11.73
C VAL A 230 -9.73 -9.17 12.43
N LYS A 231 -10.35 -9.76 13.46
CA LYS A 231 -11.42 -9.11 14.23
C LYS A 231 -10.88 -7.87 14.96
N ALA A 232 -9.70 -7.96 15.56
CA ALA A 232 -9.04 -6.84 16.23
C ALA A 232 -8.71 -5.71 15.24
N ALA A 233 -8.12 -6.04 14.09
CA ALA A 233 -7.79 -5.08 13.03
C ALA A 233 -9.03 -4.37 12.49
N LYS A 234 -10.13 -5.09 12.25
CA LYS A 234 -11.41 -4.51 11.80
C LYS A 234 -12.01 -3.55 12.83
N ARG A 235 -11.84 -3.84 14.13
CA ARG A 235 -12.36 -2.98 15.21
C ARG A 235 -11.54 -1.71 15.36
N ASN A 236 -10.23 -1.82 15.31
CA ASN A 236 -9.30 -0.71 15.56
C ASN A 236 -8.15 -0.69 14.52
N PRO A 237 -8.42 -0.30 13.26
CA PRO A 237 -7.37 -0.17 12.27
C PRO A 237 -6.47 1.02 12.61
N ALA A 238 -5.16 0.85 12.53
CA ALA A 238 -4.21 1.95 12.65
C ALA A 238 -3.90 2.58 11.29
N VAL A 239 -3.86 1.77 10.24
CA VAL A 239 -3.59 2.22 8.86
C VAL A 239 -4.56 1.53 7.91
N ILE A 240 -5.40 2.32 7.23
CA ILE A 240 -6.28 1.83 6.15
C ILE A 240 -5.57 2.03 4.82
N HIS A 241 -5.40 0.96 4.05
CA HIS A 241 -4.72 0.97 2.78
C HIS A 241 -5.67 0.56 1.64
N TYR A 242 -5.94 1.47 0.71
CA TYR A 242 -6.89 1.27 -0.39
C TYR A 242 -6.21 0.63 -1.60
N ILE A 243 -5.76 -0.62 -1.44
CA ILE A 243 -5.13 -1.39 -2.52
C ILE A 243 -6.06 -1.60 -3.73
N GLY A 244 -5.45 -1.88 -4.89
CA GLY A 244 -6.16 -2.18 -6.14
C GLY A 244 -6.42 -0.95 -7.00
N PRO A 245 -6.98 -1.15 -8.21
CA PRO A 245 -7.07 -0.09 -9.23
C PRO A 245 -8.15 0.94 -8.96
N VAL A 246 -9.19 0.61 -8.19
CA VAL A 246 -10.28 1.53 -7.87
C VAL A 246 -10.02 2.15 -6.51
N LYS A 247 -9.60 3.42 -6.53
CA LYS A 247 -9.18 4.17 -5.34
C LYS A 247 -10.36 4.86 -4.64
N PRO A 248 -10.22 5.27 -3.35
CA PRO A 248 -11.31 5.86 -2.57
C PRO A 248 -11.84 7.17 -3.17
N TRP A 249 -11.02 7.90 -3.90
CA TRP A 249 -11.43 9.13 -4.60
C TRP A 249 -12.22 8.90 -5.88
N SER A 250 -12.41 7.66 -6.33
CA SER A 250 -13.33 7.31 -7.42
C SER A 250 -14.74 7.10 -6.90
N VAL A 251 -15.76 7.56 -7.65
CA VAL A 251 -17.17 7.24 -7.30
C VAL A 251 -17.48 5.75 -7.42
N ARG A 252 -16.67 5.02 -8.19
CA ARG A 252 -16.80 3.56 -8.38
C ARG A 252 -16.25 2.74 -7.22
N CYS A 253 -15.64 3.38 -6.23
CA CYS A 253 -15.06 2.70 -5.06
C CYS A 253 -16.16 2.10 -4.18
N THR A 254 -16.05 0.80 -3.92
CA THR A 254 -16.95 0.05 -3.03
C THR A 254 -16.26 -0.39 -1.73
N HIS A 255 -15.09 0.17 -1.42
CA HIS A 255 -14.37 -0.13 -0.19
C HIS A 255 -15.22 0.28 1.02
N PRO A 256 -15.44 -0.58 2.03
CA PRO A 256 -16.33 -0.28 3.17
C PRO A 256 -15.88 0.93 3.97
N ARG A 257 -14.56 1.22 3.98
CA ARG A 257 -13.98 2.38 4.67
C ARG A 257 -13.67 3.56 3.74
N ARG A 258 -14.33 3.63 2.57
CA ARG A 258 -14.16 4.75 1.63
C ARG A 258 -14.42 6.10 2.29
N LYS A 259 -15.38 6.15 3.21
CA LYS A 259 -15.77 7.37 3.91
C LYS A 259 -14.62 7.98 4.72
N ASP A 260 -13.73 7.17 5.31
CA ASP A 260 -12.58 7.67 6.09
C ASP A 260 -11.66 8.57 5.24
N TRP A 261 -11.48 8.24 3.94
CA TRP A 261 -10.69 9.05 3.02
C TRP A 261 -11.35 10.40 2.74
N TRP A 262 -12.66 10.39 2.45
CA TRP A 262 -13.41 11.62 2.15
C TRP A 262 -13.53 12.52 3.38
N ASP A 263 -13.81 11.97 4.55
CA ASP A 263 -13.83 12.73 5.80
C ASP A 263 -12.48 13.39 6.10
N CYS A 264 -11.36 12.72 5.76
CA CYS A 264 -10.04 13.30 5.91
C CYS A 264 -9.77 14.41 4.86
N LEU A 265 -10.20 14.20 3.62
CA LEU A 265 -10.07 15.19 2.54
C LEU A 265 -10.71 16.53 2.89
N GLU A 266 -11.90 16.52 3.52
CA GLU A 266 -12.64 17.74 3.93
C GLU A 266 -11.83 18.65 4.87
N ARG A 267 -10.77 18.11 5.51
CA ARG A 267 -9.89 18.85 6.41
C ARG A 267 -8.56 19.28 5.75
N THR A 268 -8.46 19.09 4.42
CA THR A 268 -7.32 19.51 3.62
C THR A 268 -7.65 20.76 2.78
N PRO A 269 -6.66 21.42 2.18
CA PRO A 269 -6.91 22.49 1.21
C PRO A 269 -7.70 22.04 -0.03
N TYR A 270 -7.93 20.75 -0.20
CA TYR A 270 -8.63 20.14 -1.34
C TYR A 270 -10.08 19.71 -0.99
N ALA A 271 -10.70 20.27 0.05
CA ALA A 271 -12.09 19.94 0.46
C ALA A 271 -13.11 20.01 -0.70
N GLY A 272 -12.88 20.89 -1.68
CA GLY A 272 -13.71 21.01 -2.89
C GLY A 272 -13.41 19.99 -4.00
N TYR A 273 -12.49 19.03 -3.78
CA TYR A 273 -12.11 18.02 -4.79
C TYR A 273 -13.31 17.17 -5.21
N ARG A 274 -13.43 16.94 -6.52
CA ARG A 274 -14.44 16.05 -7.10
C ARG A 274 -13.75 14.89 -7.83
N ALA A 275 -14.32 13.69 -7.70
CA ALA A 275 -13.82 12.53 -8.42
C ALA A 275 -13.89 12.78 -9.93
N ALA A 276 -12.80 12.46 -10.64
CA ALA A 276 -12.73 12.62 -12.10
C ALA A 276 -13.77 11.75 -12.84
N ASP A 277 -14.19 10.64 -12.24
CA ASP A 277 -15.19 9.71 -12.77
C ASP A 277 -16.62 9.98 -12.21
N ASP A 278 -16.88 11.17 -11.66
CA ASP A 278 -18.17 11.52 -11.06
C ASP A 278 -19.23 11.83 -12.13
N THR A 279 -19.85 10.78 -12.64
CA THR A 279 -20.98 10.82 -13.57
C THR A 279 -22.21 10.13 -12.98
N ALA A 280 -23.41 10.52 -13.43
CA ALA A 280 -24.66 9.89 -12.99
C ALA A 280 -24.65 8.36 -13.26
N ALA A 281 -24.13 7.93 -14.41
CA ALA A 281 -24.02 6.53 -14.78
C ALA A 281 -23.11 5.75 -13.80
N ASN A 282 -21.95 6.31 -13.42
CA ASN A 282 -21.04 5.69 -12.46
C ASN A 282 -21.64 5.62 -11.06
N ARG A 283 -22.34 6.68 -10.62
CA ARG A 283 -23.06 6.69 -9.32
C ARG A 283 -24.11 5.58 -9.25
N ILE A 284 -24.99 5.48 -10.29
CA ILE A 284 -26.02 4.44 -10.36
C ILE A 284 -25.39 3.04 -10.38
N SER A 285 -24.38 2.81 -11.22
CA SER A 285 -23.68 1.54 -11.29
C SER A 285 -23.08 1.14 -9.93
N THR A 286 -22.50 2.09 -9.21
CA THR A 286 -21.90 1.83 -7.89
C THR A 286 -22.95 1.52 -6.83
N CYS A 287 -24.07 2.26 -6.81
CA CYS A 287 -25.21 1.97 -5.91
C CYS A 287 -25.75 0.55 -6.11
N MET A 288 -25.78 0.04 -7.36
CA MET A 288 -26.20 -1.35 -7.63
C MET A 288 -25.13 -2.39 -7.23
N ARG A 289 -23.85 -2.05 -7.30
CA ARG A 289 -22.74 -2.96 -6.96
C ARG A 289 -22.50 -3.14 -5.45
N ILE A 290 -22.77 -2.12 -4.64
CA ILE A 290 -22.52 -2.16 -3.18
C ILE A 290 -23.27 -3.32 -2.51
N PRO A 291 -24.59 -3.55 -2.72
CA PRO A 291 -25.29 -4.68 -2.12
C PRO A 291 -24.74 -6.03 -2.59
N LEU A 292 -24.39 -6.14 -3.88
CA LEU A 292 -23.83 -7.37 -4.45
C LEU A 292 -22.47 -7.71 -3.82
N LYS A 293 -21.60 -6.71 -3.63
CA LYS A 293 -20.32 -6.91 -2.96
C LYS A 293 -20.46 -7.22 -1.47
N ALA A 294 -21.43 -6.64 -0.79
CA ALA A 294 -21.74 -6.98 0.61
C ALA A 294 -22.16 -8.45 0.76
N ILE A 295 -22.94 -8.97 -0.21
CA ILE A 295 -23.29 -10.39 -0.29
C ILE A 295 -22.05 -11.23 -0.61
N GLU A 296 -21.26 -10.84 -1.59
CA GLU A 296 -20.04 -11.55 -1.99
C GLU A 296 -19.05 -11.68 -0.83
N ASN A 297 -18.88 -10.64 -0.04
CA ASN A 297 -17.96 -10.63 1.10
C ASN A 297 -18.41 -11.51 2.28
N ARG A 298 -19.71 -11.92 2.33
CA ARG A 298 -20.24 -12.81 3.36
C ARG A 298 -20.00 -14.30 3.07
N PHE A 299 -19.55 -14.65 1.86
CA PHE A 299 -19.25 -16.04 1.51
C PHE A 299 -17.76 -16.32 1.64
N THR A 300 -17.42 -17.36 2.41
CA THR A 300 -16.07 -17.92 2.47
C THR A 300 -15.69 -18.53 1.11
N LEU A 301 -14.40 -18.72 0.85
CA LEU A 301 -13.92 -19.44 -0.35
C LEU A 301 -14.60 -20.81 -0.53
N SER A 302 -14.83 -21.53 0.58
CA SER A 302 -15.53 -22.81 0.56
C SER A 302 -17.01 -22.65 0.22
N GLY A 303 -17.66 -21.60 0.70
CA GLY A 303 -19.05 -21.26 0.39
C GLY A 303 -19.22 -20.85 -1.08
N LYS A 304 -18.30 -20.08 -1.66
CA LYS A 304 -18.29 -19.73 -3.08
C LYS A 304 -18.15 -20.96 -3.98
N ARG A 305 -17.28 -21.92 -3.60
CA ARG A 305 -17.16 -23.21 -4.31
C ARG A 305 -18.43 -24.04 -4.25
N LYS A 306 -19.15 -24.04 -3.11
CA LYS A 306 -20.47 -24.73 -2.98
C LYS A 306 -21.53 -24.03 -3.80
N LEU A 307 -21.62 -22.69 -3.77
CA LEU A 307 -22.60 -21.92 -4.54
C LEU A 307 -22.41 -22.11 -6.04
N GLY A 308 -21.16 -22.07 -6.53
CA GLY A 308 -20.83 -22.32 -7.94
C GLY A 308 -21.21 -23.72 -8.43
N LYS A 309 -21.28 -24.72 -7.52
CA LYS A 309 -21.75 -26.07 -7.85
C LYS A 309 -23.29 -26.21 -7.80
N MET A 310 -23.98 -25.32 -7.07
CA MET A 310 -25.44 -25.38 -6.88
C MET A 310 -26.22 -24.57 -7.91
N LEU A 311 -25.58 -23.62 -8.61
CA LEU A 311 -26.27 -22.80 -9.62
C LEU A 311 -26.24 -23.46 -10.99
N PRO A 312 -27.38 -23.56 -11.68
CA PRO A 312 -27.40 -23.99 -13.10
C PRO A 312 -26.50 -23.11 -13.94
N GLY A 313 -25.80 -23.67 -14.94
CA GLY A 313 -24.76 -22.99 -15.72
C GLY A 313 -25.17 -21.65 -16.36
N THR A 314 -26.47 -21.44 -16.62
CA THR A 314 -27.06 -20.19 -17.10
C THR A 314 -27.05 -19.11 -16.02
N LEU A 315 -27.40 -19.45 -14.78
CA LEU A 315 -27.42 -18.51 -13.66
C LEU A 315 -25.98 -18.14 -13.22
N THR A 316 -25.08 -19.12 -13.26
CA THR A 316 -23.63 -18.89 -13.00
C THR A 316 -23.03 -17.93 -14.04
N ARG A 317 -23.44 -18.04 -15.31
CA ARG A 317 -23.01 -17.16 -16.40
C ARG A 317 -23.59 -15.75 -16.24
N TRP A 318 -24.86 -15.63 -15.81
CA TRP A 318 -25.50 -14.35 -15.53
C TRP A 318 -24.87 -13.64 -14.32
N VAL A 319 -24.65 -14.36 -13.23
CA VAL A 319 -23.97 -13.84 -12.03
C VAL A 319 -22.54 -13.38 -12.36
N LYS A 320 -21.77 -14.17 -13.14
CA LYS A 320 -20.43 -13.75 -13.61
C LYS A 320 -20.50 -12.49 -14.47
N LYS A 321 -21.48 -12.37 -15.36
CA LYS A 321 -21.69 -11.19 -16.22
C LYS A 321 -22.08 -9.95 -15.39
N CYS A 322 -22.90 -10.11 -14.35
CA CYS A 322 -23.25 -9.03 -13.42
C CYS A 322 -22.09 -8.64 -12.49
N LEU A 323 -21.18 -9.59 -12.22
CA LEU A 323 -20.00 -9.37 -11.38
C LEU A 323 -18.76 -8.90 -12.17
N GLY A 324 -18.88 -8.74 -13.50
CA GLY A 324 -17.80 -8.23 -14.37
C GLY A 324 -16.65 -9.21 -14.57
N LYS A 325 -16.97 -10.53 -14.52
CA LYS A 325 -16.04 -11.63 -14.87
C LYS A 325 -16.51 -12.34 -16.13
#